data_97eaeacc289e221e08b42153ceae054a
#
_entry.id   97eaeacc289e221e08b42153ceae054a
#
_cell.length_a   1.000
_cell.length_b   1.000
_cell.length_c   1.000
_cell.angle_alpha   90.00
_cell.angle_beta   90.00
_cell.angle_gamma   90.00
#
_symmetry.space_group_name_H-M   'P 1'
#
loop_
_entity.id
_entity.type
_entity.pdbx_description
1 polymer ?
#
loop_
_entity_poly.entity_id
_entity_poly.type
_entity_poly.pdbx_seq_one_letter_code
_entity_poly.pdbx_strand_id
1 'polypeptide(L)'
;MFKQQFIFHWCVVFLISALVIALPVRISHAESAEPDFLNVALGGYDVHDDWNAVEARLEYRSNMELSVFRPFTGFMTTNDRSMYGYGGVLVDVFFSPRIVLQPSLAVGAYAKGSGKDLGHWIQFRTQLELAWRFDDRSRAGLSLSHMSNAHLSSNNQGTEAVMLNYAVPFDRIAGKSIWE
;
A
#
# COMPACT_ATOMS: atom_id res chain seq x y z
N MET A 1 -15.11 -4.80 26.91
CA MET A 1 -13.85 -4.79 26.19
C MET A 1 -14.00 -4.47 24.69
N PHE A 2 -15.09 -4.90 24.02
CA PHE A 2 -15.35 -4.66 22.58
C PHE A 2 -15.53 -3.20 22.14
N LYS A 3 -16.02 -2.30 22.98
CA LYS A 3 -16.28 -0.89 22.61
C LYS A 3 -15.03 -0.02 22.44
N GLN A 4 -13.93 -0.32 23.11
CA GLN A 4 -12.70 0.49 23.03
C GLN A 4 -11.90 0.21 21.75
N GLN A 5 -11.91 -1.02 21.24
CA GLN A 5 -11.25 -1.36 19.96
C GLN A 5 -11.91 -0.66 18.77
N PHE A 6 -13.24 -0.56 18.77
CA PHE A 6 -13.99 0.10 17.70
C PHE A 6 -13.66 1.59 17.55
N ILE A 7 -13.47 2.30 18.66
CA ILE A 7 -13.15 3.74 18.66
C ILE A 7 -11.73 3.99 18.17
N PHE A 8 -10.77 3.12 18.50
CA PHE A 8 -9.37 3.29 18.10
C PHE A 8 -9.20 3.14 16.56
N HIS A 9 -9.88 2.18 15.94
CA HIS A 9 -9.83 1.98 14.48
C HIS A 9 -10.38 3.17 13.68
N TRP A 10 -11.48 3.75 14.13
CA TRP A 10 -12.05 4.95 13.49
C TRP A 10 -11.19 6.20 13.70
N CYS A 11 -10.52 6.33 14.87
CA CYS A 11 -9.63 7.44 15.13
C CYS A 11 -8.39 7.41 14.24
N VAL A 12 -7.81 6.24 13.96
CA VAL A 12 -6.64 6.11 13.07
C VAL A 12 -7.02 6.43 11.61
N VAL A 13 -8.16 5.92 11.14
CA VAL A 13 -8.66 6.22 9.79
C VAL A 13 -9.02 7.69 9.64
N PHE A 14 -9.66 8.32 10.63
CA PHE A 14 -10.00 9.75 10.62
C PHE A 14 -8.78 10.65 10.78
N LEU A 15 -7.78 10.28 11.57
CA LEU A 15 -6.52 11.03 11.71
C LEU A 15 -5.71 11.02 10.42
N ILE A 16 -5.67 9.90 9.70
CA ILE A 16 -5.01 9.80 8.40
C ILE A 16 -5.73 10.69 7.37
N SER A 17 -7.07 10.71 7.38
CA SER A 17 -7.87 11.55 6.49
C SER A 17 -7.75 13.05 6.81
N ALA A 18 -7.67 13.42 8.08
CA ALA A 18 -7.58 14.82 8.52
C ALA A 18 -6.16 15.40 8.33
N LEU A 19 -5.11 14.57 8.43
CA LEU A 19 -3.73 15.03 8.27
C LEU A 19 -3.43 15.42 6.80
N VAL A 20 -4.10 14.80 5.84
CA VAL A 20 -3.95 15.14 4.41
C VAL A 20 -4.54 16.51 4.08
N ILE A 21 -5.51 17.01 4.87
CA ILE A 21 -6.23 18.26 4.60
C ILE A 21 -5.53 19.50 5.20
N ALA A 22 -4.68 19.32 6.21
CA ALA A 22 -4.16 20.43 7.02
C ALA A 22 -2.76 20.95 6.64
N LEU A 23 -2.06 20.30 5.72
CA LEU A 23 -0.73 20.75 5.28
C LEU A 23 -0.84 21.57 3.98
N PRO A 24 -0.02 22.62 3.80
CA PRO A 24 0.12 23.30 2.51
C PRO A 24 0.85 22.35 1.55
N VAL A 25 0.12 21.34 1.09
CA VAL A 25 0.61 20.38 0.11
C VAL A 25 0.73 21.12 -1.21
N ARG A 26 1.95 21.43 -1.61
CA ARG A 26 2.21 21.70 -3.02
C ARG A 26 2.07 20.34 -3.72
N ILE A 27 0.90 20.10 -4.32
CA ILE A 27 0.78 19.09 -5.38
C ILE A 27 1.63 19.65 -6.51
N SER A 28 2.91 19.35 -6.47
CA SER A 28 3.82 19.70 -7.54
C SER A 28 3.46 18.77 -8.69
N HIS A 29 2.87 19.31 -9.73
CA HIS A 29 2.98 18.68 -11.04
C HIS A 29 4.48 18.71 -11.34
N ALA A 30 5.15 17.59 -11.08
CA ALA A 30 6.57 17.45 -11.32
C ALA A 30 6.78 17.65 -12.83
N GLU A 31 7.78 18.45 -13.17
CA GLU A 31 8.17 18.82 -14.54
C GLU A 31 8.63 17.63 -15.40
N SER A 32 8.62 16.42 -14.84
CA SER A 32 8.74 15.13 -15.53
C SER A 32 7.81 14.12 -14.86
N ALA A 33 6.92 13.50 -15.64
CA ALA A 33 6.05 12.41 -15.16
C ALA A 33 6.88 11.35 -14.41
N GLU A 34 6.41 10.94 -13.22
CA GLU A 34 7.04 9.85 -12.48
C GLU A 34 6.95 8.56 -13.34
N PRO A 35 7.98 7.69 -13.34
CA PRO A 35 7.96 6.48 -14.14
C PRO A 35 6.95 5.44 -13.61
N ASP A 36 6.72 4.41 -14.38
CA ASP A 36 6.18 3.16 -13.86
C ASP A 36 7.17 2.56 -12.87
N PHE A 37 6.65 1.92 -11.81
CA PHE A 37 7.50 1.24 -10.82
C PHE A 37 7.13 -0.23 -10.69
N LEU A 38 8.15 -1.05 -10.53
CA LEU A 38 8.03 -2.35 -9.91
C LEU A 38 8.44 -2.22 -8.44
N ASN A 39 7.50 -2.46 -7.52
CA ASN A 39 7.73 -2.40 -6.09
C ASN A 39 7.77 -3.80 -5.49
N VAL A 40 8.81 -4.08 -4.72
CA VAL A 40 8.90 -5.27 -3.87
C VAL A 40 8.84 -4.85 -2.42
N ALA A 41 8.14 -5.62 -1.59
CA ALA A 41 8.08 -5.35 -0.17
C ALA A 41 8.15 -6.63 0.65
N LEU A 42 8.73 -6.52 1.85
CA LEU A 42 8.86 -7.59 2.81
C LEU A 42 8.59 -7.04 4.21
N GLY A 43 7.85 -7.79 5.03
CA GLY A 43 7.55 -7.32 6.38
C GLY A 43 6.74 -8.28 7.23
N GLY A 44 6.19 -7.75 8.31
CA GLY A 44 5.32 -8.48 9.23
C GLY A 44 3.85 -8.34 8.85
N TYR A 45 3.14 -9.45 8.88
CA TYR A 45 1.70 -9.55 8.70
C TYR A 45 1.04 -9.85 10.03
N ASP A 46 -0.14 -9.28 10.28
CA ASP A 46 -0.93 -9.42 11.51
C ASP A 46 -0.20 -8.92 12.76
N VAL A 47 0.49 -7.80 12.61
CA VAL A 47 1.40 -7.25 13.64
C VAL A 47 0.70 -6.77 14.91
N HIS A 48 -0.63 -6.69 14.92
CA HIS A 48 -1.41 -6.22 16.08
C HIS A 48 -1.84 -7.38 16.99
N ASP A 49 -2.21 -8.52 16.41
CA ASP A 49 -2.77 -9.64 17.18
C ASP A 49 -1.72 -10.73 17.47
N ASP A 50 -1.27 -11.42 16.45
CA ASP A 50 -0.31 -12.52 16.54
C ASP A 50 0.77 -12.35 15.47
N TRP A 51 1.84 -11.66 15.82
CA TRP A 51 2.98 -11.45 14.93
C TRP A 51 3.64 -12.79 14.51
N ASN A 52 2.95 -13.55 13.68
CA ASN A 52 3.39 -14.90 13.34
C ASN A 52 3.73 -15.08 11.87
N ALA A 53 3.38 -14.13 10.99
CA ALA A 53 3.58 -14.30 9.57
C ALA A 53 4.50 -13.25 8.97
N VAL A 54 5.35 -13.69 8.04
CA VAL A 54 6.12 -12.83 7.14
C VAL A 54 5.34 -12.66 5.86
N GLU A 55 5.19 -11.43 5.41
CA GLU A 55 4.53 -11.05 4.17
C GLU A 55 5.54 -10.60 3.12
N ALA A 56 5.36 -11.07 1.88
CA ALA A 56 6.05 -10.58 0.70
C ALA A 56 5.03 -10.02 -0.29
N ARG A 57 5.35 -8.87 -0.93
CA ARG A 57 4.52 -8.22 -1.95
C ARG A 57 5.31 -7.92 -3.21
N LEU A 58 4.59 -7.98 -4.34
CA LEU A 58 5.03 -7.47 -5.62
C LEU A 58 3.92 -6.57 -6.19
N GLU A 59 4.26 -5.33 -6.56
CA GLU A 59 3.30 -4.36 -7.12
C GLU A 59 3.84 -3.71 -8.38
N TYR A 60 2.99 -3.57 -9.38
CA TYR A 60 3.21 -2.67 -10.50
C TYR A 60 2.42 -1.38 -10.25
N ARG A 61 3.12 -0.25 -10.21
CA ARG A 61 2.56 1.09 -10.00
C ARG A 61 2.70 1.86 -11.32
N SER A 62 1.57 2.16 -11.95
CA SER A 62 1.55 2.83 -13.26
C SER A 62 1.91 4.31 -13.15
N ASN A 63 2.53 4.83 -14.20
CA ASN A 63 2.73 6.27 -14.38
C ASN A 63 1.48 7.00 -14.93
N MET A 64 0.44 6.26 -15.28
CA MET A 64 -0.83 6.83 -15.74
C MET A 64 -1.43 7.70 -14.63
N GLU A 65 -1.71 8.95 -14.93
CA GLU A 65 -2.37 9.87 -14.01
C GLU A 65 -3.85 10.01 -14.35
N LEU A 66 -4.69 9.59 -13.43
CA LEU A 66 -6.13 9.84 -13.44
C LEU A 66 -6.41 11.01 -12.47
N SER A 67 -6.15 12.24 -12.92
CA SER A 67 -6.05 13.43 -12.07
C SER A 67 -4.84 13.33 -11.13
N VAL A 68 -5.06 13.14 -9.82
CA VAL A 68 -4.00 12.94 -8.81
C VAL A 68 -3.75 11.46 -8.49
N PHE A 69 -4.59 10.57 -9.02
CA PHE A 69 -4.57 9.14 -8.72
C PHE A 69 -3.74 8.39 -9.75
N ARG A 70 -2.89 7.50 -9.28
CA ARG A 70 -2.11 6.58 -10.10
C ARG A 70 -2.60 5.14 -9.85
N PRO A 71 -3.00 4.40 -10.89
CA PRO A 71 -3.40 3.01 -10.75
C PRO A 71 -2.24 2.13 -10.34
N PHE A 72 -2.52 1.09 -9.57
CA PHE A 72 -1.57 0.03 -9.30
C PHE A 72 -2.27 -1.31 -9.17
N THR A 73 -1.52 -2.38 -9.36
CA THR A 73 -1.94 -3.75 -9.12
C THR A 73 -0.83 -4.52 -8.42
N GLY A 74 -1.20 -5.56 -7.69
CA GLY A 74 -0.21 -6.32 -6.98
C GLY A 74 -0.70 -7.66 -6.47
N PHE A 75 0.26 -8.38 -5.94
CA PHE A 75 0.05 -9.67 -5.32
C PHE A 75 0.85 -9.75 -4.02
N MET A 76 0.25 -10.30 -2.99
CA MET A 76 0.94 -10.61 -1.74
C MET A 76 0.80 -12.08 -1.39
N THR A 77 1.78 -12.59 -0.66
CA THR A 77 1.74 -13.91 -0.04
C THR A 77 2.42 -13.87 1.32
N THR A 78 2.02 -14.80 2.20
CA THR A 78 2.65 -15.00 3.51
C THR A 78 3.29 -16.39 3.61
N ASN A 79 4.15 -16.60 4.61
CA ASN A 79 4.69 -17.92 4.94
C ASN A 79 3.60 -18.92 5.36
N ASP A 80 2.40 -18.45 5.78
CA ASP A 80 1.21 -19.26 6.06
C ASP A 80 0.36 -19.54 4.81
N ARG A 81 0.91 -19.23 3.62
CA ARG A 81 0.23 -19.43 2.33
C ARG A 81 -1.04 -18.60 2.16
N SER A 82 -1.23 -17.54 2.93
CA SER A 82 -2.24 -16.54 2.59
C SER A 82 -1.84 -15.85 1.30
N MET A 83 -2.81 -15.53 0.45
CA MET A 83 -2.60 -14.88 -0.84
C MET A 83 -3.63 -13.77 -1.03
N TYR A 84 -3.22 -12.67 -1.64
CA TYR A 84 -4.11 -11.57 -1.98
C TYR A 84 -3.69 -10.94 -3.30
N GLY A 85 -4.55 -11.07 -4.31
CA GLY A 85 -4.39 -10.37 -5.59
C GLY A 85 -5.30 -9.16 -5.63
N TYR A 86 -4.79 -7.98 -5.98
CA TYR A 86 -5.51 -6.72 -5.82
C TYR A 86 -5.17 -5.68 -6.88
N GLY A 87 -6.07 -4.71 -7.01
CA GLY A 87 -5.85 -3.49 -7.77
C GLY A 87 -6.36 -2.28 -7.00
N GLY A 88 -5.83 -1.11 -7.30
CA GLY A 88 -6.19 0.08 -6.57
C GLY A 88 -5.62 1.37 -7.15
N VAL A 89 -5.66 2.41 -6.33
CA VAL A 89 -5.12 3.73 -6.65
C VAL A 89 -4.24 4.24 -5.51
N LEU A 90 -3.21 4.97 -5.87
CA LEU A 90 -2.32 5.67 -4.95
C LEU A 90 -2.20 7.14 -5.35
N VAL A 91 -1.70 7.97 -4.42
CA VAL A 91 -1.37 9.37 -4.65
C VAL A 91 0.06 9.60 -4.20
N ASP A 92 0.85 10.30 -5.02
CA ASP A 92 2.18 10.76 -4.63
C ASP A 92 2.09 12.17 -4.03
N VAL A 93 2.41 12.31 -2.74
CA VAL A 93 2.47 13.58 -2.02
C VAL A 93 3.93 13.89 -1.72
N PHE A 94 4.51 14.84 -2.45
CA PHE A 94 5.90 15.25 -2.26
C PHE A 94 6.01 16.32 -1.19
N PHE A 95 6.67 15.99 -0.07
CA PHE A 95 7.09 16.99 0.94
C PHE A 95 8.39 17.68 0.56
N SER A 96 9.22 17.01 -0.22
CA SER A 96 10.45 17.51 -0.80
C SER A 96 10.79 16.71 -2.05
N PRO A 97 11.79 17.09 -2.85
CA PRO A 97 12.24 16.29 -4.00
C PRO A 97 12.62 14.84 -3.65
N ARG A 98 12.88 14.57 -2.36
CA ARG A 98 13.36 13.27 -1.86
C ARG A 98 12.39 12.55 -0.92
N ILE A 99 11.38 13.23 -0.39
CA ILE A 99 10.44 12.62 0.57
C ILE A 99 9.06 12.56 -0.03
N VAL A 100 8.54 11.35 -0.18
CA VAL A 100 7.24 11.06 -0.79
C VAL A 100 6.39 10.30 0.21
N LEU A 101 5.19 10.81 0.46
CA LEU A 101 4.14 10.10 1.17
C LEU A 101 3.16 9.53 0.15
N GLN A 102 2.84 8.24 0.26
CA GLN A 102 1.97 7.54 -0.68
C GLN A 102 0.79 6.90 0.05
N PRO A 103 -0.34 7.61 0.26
CA PRO A 103 -1.59 6.98 0.61
C PRO A 103 -2.11 6.16 -0.57
N SER A 104 -2.66 4.97 -0.28
CA SER A 104 -3.27 4.10 -1.28
C SER A 104 -4.48 3.36 -0.76
N LEU A 105 -5.36 2.99 -1.69
CA LEU A 105 -6.54 2.18 -1.47
C LEU A 105 -6.59 1.08 -2.54
N ALA A 106 -6.83 -0.16 -2.12
CA ALA A 106 -6.96 -1.30 -3.02
C ALA A 106 -8.14 -2.19 -2.63
N VAL A 107 -8.62 -2.93 -3.59
CA VAL A 107 -9.60 -4.01 -3.41
C VAL A 107 -9.11 -5.25 -4.16
N GLY A 108 -9.40 -6.42 -3.61
CA GLY A 108 -8.95 -7.66 -4.26
C GLY A 108 -9.51 -8.93 -3.64
N ALA A 109 -9.01 -10.05 -4.13
CA ALA A 109 -9.38 -11.38 -3.72
C ALA A 109 -8.34 -11.98 -2.76
N TYR A 110 -8.79 -12.38 -1.60
CA TYR A 110 -7.99 -12.99 -0.54
C TYR A 110 -8.30 -14.46 -0.37
N ALA A 111 -7.24 -15.26 -0.22
CA ALA A 111 -7.31 -16.66 0.17
C ALA A 111 -6.46 -16.84 1.43
N LYS A 112 -7.07 -17.35 2.51
CA LYS A 112 -6.43 -17.42 3.82
C LYS A 112 -5.28 -18.43 3.92
N GLY A 113 -5.28 -19.47 3.07
CA GLY A 113 -4.34 -20.59 3.22
C GLY A 113 -4.45 -21.21 4.61
N SER A 114 -3.32 -21.27 5.34
CA SER A 114 -3.26 -21.66 6.75
C SER A 114 -3.23 -20.47 7.72
N GLY A 115 -3.30 -19.24 7.20
CA GLY A 115 -3.25 -18.02 7.98
C GLY A 115 -4.61 -17.53 8.45
N LYS A 116 -4.68 -16.23 8.78
CA LYS A 116 -5.84 -15.58 9.39
C LYS A 116 -7.08 -15.62 8.51
N ASP A 117 -8.22 -15.97 9.11
CA ASP A 117 -9.52 -15.91 8.44
C ASP A 117 -10.11 -14.49 8.55
N LEU A 118 -10.14 -13.77 7.45
CA LEU A 118 -10.69 -12.41 7.39
C LEU A 118 -12.20 -12.39 7.09
N GLY A 119 -12.85 -13.56 7.11
CA GLY A 119 -14.29 -13.71 7.05
C GLY A 119 -14.92 -13.57 5.66
N HIS A 120 -14.22 -13.00 4.66
CA HIS A 120 -14.71 -12.86 3.30
C HIS A 120 -13.54 -12.90 2.31
N TRP A 121 -13.82 -13.36 1.08
CA TRP A 121 -12.79 -13.41 0.04
C TRP A 121 -12.48 -12.07 -0.62
N ILE A 122 -13.43 -11.12 -0.61
CA ILE A 122 -13.16 -9.73 -1.00
C ILE A 122 -12.61 -8.98 0.22
N GLN A 123 -11.45 -8.35 0.03
CA GLN A 123 -10.81 -7.51 1.04
C GLN A 123 -10.49 -6.14 0.46
N PHE A 124 -10.59 -5.13 1.31
CA PHE A 124 -10.15 -3.77 1.05
C PHE A 124 -8.89 -3.50 1.85
N ARG A 125 -7.90 -2.88 1.23
CA ARG A 125 -6.66 -2.49 1.89
C ARG A 125 -6.46 -0.99 1.80
N THR A 126 -6.23 -0.34 2.94
CA THR A 126 -5.70 1.01 3.03
C THR A 126 -4.24 0.94 3.41
N GLN A 127 -3.39 1.80 2.84
CA GLN A 127 -1.97 1.84 3.16
C GLN A 127 -1.46 3.27 3.15
N LEU A 128 -0.52 3.54 4.03
CA LEU A 128 0.30 4.74 4.02
C LEU A 128 1.77 4.33 3.94
N GLU A 129 2.48 4.80 2.93
CA GLU A 129 3.91 4.57 2.74
C GLU A 129 4.65 5.91 2.83
N LEU A 130 5.73 5.96 3.60
CA LEU A 130 6.70 7.06 3.59
C LEU A 130 7.97 6.56 2.94
N ALA A 131 8.38 7.19 1.85
CA ALA A 131 9.50 6.76 1.04
C ALA A 131 10.54 7.86 0.83
N TRP A 132 11.80 7.46 0.79
CA TRP A 132 12.91 8.24 0.30
C TRP A 132 13.12 7.97 -1.19
N ARG A 133 13.10 9.02 -2.01
CA ARG A 133 13.34 8.98 -3.45
C ARG A 133 14.81 9.28 -3.74
N PHE A 134 15.48 8.36 -4.40
CA PHE A 134 16.88 8.49 -4.83
C PHE A 134 17.00 9.30 -6.13
N ASP A 135 18.23 9.65 -6.52
CA ASP A 135 18.49 10.45 -7.72
C ASP A 135 18.08 9.71 -9.01
N ASP A 136 18.14 8.39 -8.99
CA ASP A 136 17.67 7.52 -10.07
C ASP A 136 16.16 7.26 -10.06
N ARG A 137 15.42 8.00 -9.24
CA ARG A 137 13.98 7.89 -8.99
C ARG A 137 13.53 6.61 -8.29
N SER A 138 14.42 5.63 -8.04
CA SER A 138 14.03 4.52 -7.16
C SER A 138 13.65 5.02 -5.77
N ARG A 139 12.85 4.24 -5.03
CA ARG A 139 12.33 4.64 -3.73
C ARG A 139 12.52 3.51 -2.72
N ALA A 140 12.95 3.86 -1.52
CA ALA A 140 12.97 2.95 -0.37
C ALA A 140 12.08 3.52 0.71
N GLY A 141 11.18 2.73 1.26
CA GLY A 141 10.17 3.23 2.19
C GLY A 141 9.71 2.22 3.23
N LEU A 142 8.98 2.75 4.20
CA LEU A 142 8.25 1.99 5.21
C LEU A 142 6.76 2.23 5.00
N SER A 143 5.97 1.16 5.01
CA SER A 143 4.52 1.28 4.93
C SER A 143 3.81 0.58 6.07
N LEU A 144 2.67 1.15 6.43
CA LEU A 144 1.68 0.59 7.34
C LEU A 144 0.39 0.39 6.56
N SER A 145 -0.21 -0.78 6.63
CA SER A 145 -1.46 -1.08 5.96
C SER A 145 -2.46 -1.78 6.89
N HIS A 146 -3.74 -1.53 6.63
CA HIS A 146 -4.86 -2.23 7.22
C HIS A 146 -5.67 -2.90 6.11
N MET A 147 -6.05 -4.15 6.30
CA MET A 147 -6.89 -4.91 5.38
C MET A 147 -8.09 -5.48 6.11
N SER A 148 -9.29 -5.33 5.53
CA SER A 148 -10.54 -5.85 6.10
C SER A 148 -11.60 -6.03 5.02
N ASN A 149 -12.67 -6.78 5.33
CA ASN A 149 -13.77 -6.99 4.39
C ASN A 149 -14.84 -5.88 4.43
N ALA A 150 -14.61 -4.77 5.14
CA ALA A 150 -15.55 -3.66 5.29
C ALA A 150 -16.98 -4.10 5.72
N HIS A 151 -17.08 -5.13 6.55
CA HIS A 151 -18.36 -5.72 7.00
C HIS A 151 -19.20 -6.38 5.90
N LEU A 152 -18.59 -6.86 4.81
CA LEU A 152 -19.26 -7.74 3.84
C LEU A 152 -19.66 -9.08 4.46
N SER A 153 -19.09 -9.44 5.60
CA SER A 153 -19.53 -10.56 6.44
C SER A 153 -19.56 -10.17 7.91
N SER A 154 -20.24 -10.98 8.73
CA SER A 154 -20.29 -10.79 10.19
C SER A 154 -18.92 -10.99 10.88
N ASN A 155 -18.04 -11.81 10.28
CA ASN A 155 -16.64 -11.91 10.69
C ASN A 155 -15.80 -10.89 9.94
N ASN A 156 -15.34 -9.83 10.63
CA ASN A 156 -14.48 -8.78 10.06
C ASN A 156 -13.40 -8.41 11.09
N GLN A 157 -12.47 -9.31 11.30
CA GLN A 157 -11.38 -9.12 12.28
C GLN A 157 -10.35 -8.10 11.79
N GLY A 158 -10.14 -8.03 10.47
CA GLY A 158 -9.09 -7.21 9.87
C GLY A 158 -7.67 -7.73 10.16
N THR A 159 -6.69 -7.09 9.58
CA THR A 159 -5.27 -7.37 9.82
C THR A 159 -4.43 -6.15 9.46
N GLU A 160 -3.31 -5.95 10.16
CA GLU A 160 -2.35 -4.89 9.91
C GLU A 160 -1.01 -5.48 9.46
N ALA A 161 -0.32 -4.74 8.57
CA ALA A 161 1.03 -5.12 8.16
C ALA A 161 1.96 -3.91 8.16
N VAL A 162 3.21 -4.17 8.55
CA VAL A 162 4.33 -3.21 8.47
C VAL A 162 5.35 -3.76 7.49
N MET A 163 5.66 -2.98 6.43
CA MET A 163 6.48 -3.45 5.32
C MET A 163 7.63 -2.50 5.03
N LEU A 164 8.78 -3.06 4.71
CA LEU A 164 9.86 -2.37 3.99
C LEU A 164 9.59 -2.50 2.50
N ASN A 165 9.62 -1.38 1.78
CA ASN A 165 9.32 -1.27 0.36
C ASN A 165 10.56 -0.82 -0.40
N TYR A 166 10.74 -1.36 -1.61
CA TYR A 166 11.71 -0.87 -2.58
C TYR A 166 11.09 -0.85 -3.97
N ALA A 167 10.91 0.35 -4.52
CA ALA A 167 10.33 0.58 -5.83
C ALA A 167 11.42 0.99 -6.82
N VAL A 168 11.52 0.24 -7.91
CA VAL A 168 12.49 0.49 -9.00
C VAL A 168 11.73 1.00 -10.21
N PRO A 169 12.19 2.09 -10.86
CA PRO A 169 11.67 2.51 -12.15
C PRO A 169 11.69 1.36 -13.15
N PHE A 170 10.55 1.10 -13.81
CA PHE A 170 10.38 -0.07 -14.67
C PHE A 170 11.29 -0.03 -15.92
N ASP A 171 11.57 1.17 -16.44
CA ASP A 171 12.49 1.42 -17.56
C ASP A 171 13.92 0.94 -17.25
N ARG A 172 14.33 0.94 -15.98
CA ARG A 172 15.64 0.41 -15.56
C ARG A 172 15.72 -1.11 -15.55
N ILE A 173 14.59 -1.79 -15.33
CA ILE A 173 14.51 -3.25 -15.31
C ILE A 173 14.36 -3.78 -16.73
N ALA A 174 13.54 -3.12 -17.56
CA ALA A 174 13.26 -3.52 -18.93
C ALA A 174 14.42 -3.20 -19.90
N GLY A 175 15.47 -2.47 -19.45
CA GLY A 175 16.47 -1.90 -20.34
C GLY A 175 15.88 -0.72 -21.12
N LYS A 176 16.72 0.23 -21.55
CA LYS A 176 16.25 1.31 -22.43
C LYS A 176 15.47 0.72 -23.60
N SER A 177 14.28 1.25 -23.78
CA SER A 177 13.29 0.96 -24.81
C SER A 177 13.86 0.26 -26.05
N ILE A 178 13.30 -0.89 -26.42
CA ILE A 178 13.54 -1.61 -27.68
C ILE A 178 12.98 -0.80 -28.88
N TRP A 179 12.51 0.42 -28.63
CA TRP A 179 11.77 1.25 -29.60
C TRP A 179 12.38 2.66 -29.81
N GLU A 180 13.64 2.88 -29.49
CA GLU A 180 14.43 4.02 -29.98
C GLU A 180 15.31 3.63 -31.18
#